data_251791c62216207fec03f1e337a97a17
#
_entry.id   251791c62216207fec03f1e337a97a17
#
_cell.length_a   1.000
_cell.length_b   1.000
_cell.length_c   1.000
_cell.angle_alpha   90.00
_cell.angle_beta   90.00
_cell.angle_gamma   90.00
#
_symmetry.space_group_name_H-M   'P 1'
#
loop_
_entity.id
_entity.type
_entity.pdbx_description
1 polymer ?
#
loop_
_entity_poly.entity_id
_entity_poly.type
_entity_poly.pdbx_seq_one_letter_code
_entity_poly.pdbx_strand_id
1 'polypeptide(L)'
;MSFKKIISAVLLSAFVTATFAGCSNSDTQTADEATVKISSSSTSSNADDSSTDDEMFTARDKEIGYDESECETITLSDNASTSSLKSVKIDGNTITVSEEGTYIVSGTLSDGQIIIDGDKNEKIRFILDGVTINSNTGAPIYVKQTDKLFITLAENSKNVLTNNKQFTADGDNNVDAVI
;
A
#
# COMPACT_ATOMS: atom_id res chain seq x y z
N MET A 1 -6.93 -6.93 -50.20
CA MET A 1 -5.99 -8.04 -50.50
C MET A 1 -4.91 -7.98 -49.44
N SER A 2 -4.64 -8.88 -48.60
CA SER A 2 -4.85 -10.29 -48.40
C SER A 2 -4.78 -10.60 -46.90
N PHE A 3 -5.75 -11.34 -46.42
CA PHE A 3 -5.75 -11.95 -45.08
C PHE A 3 -4.69 -13.03 -44.98
N LYS A 4 -3.90 -13.07 -43.92
CA LYS A 4 -3.28 -14.30 -43.47
C LYS A 4 -3.59 -14.55 -42.00
N LYS A 5 -4.54 -15.47 -41.83
CA LYS A 5 -4.80 -16.22 -40.61
C LYS A 5 -3.59 -17.16 -40.38
N ILE A 6 -3.10 -17.21 -39.15
CA ILE A 6 -2.30 -18.34 -38.69
C ILE A 6 -2.95 -18.90 -37.44
N ILE A 7 -3.24 -20.17 -37.57
CA ILE A 7 -3.99 -21.07 -36.73
C ILE A 7 -3.06 -21.66 -35.67
N SER A 8 -3.56 -21.71 -34.44
CA SER A 8 -3.54 -22.80 -33.47
C SER A 8 -2.30 -23.70 -33.34
N ALA A 9 -1.81 -23.81 -32.13
CA ALA A 9 -1.36 -25.10 -31.58
C ALA A 9 -1.64 -25.16 -30.09
N VAL A 10 -2.61 -25.97 -29.76
CA VAL A 10 -2.89 -26.50 -28.43
C VAL A 10 -1.84 -27.57 -28.15
N LEU A 11 -1.11 -27.46 -27.06
CA LEU A 11 -0.31 -28.54 -26.51
C LEU A 11 -0.79 -28.89 -25.10
N LEU A 12 -1.45 -30.01 -25.08
CA LEU A 12 -1.91 -30.78 -23.94
C LEU A 12 -0.74 -31.63 -23.43
N SER A 13 -0.34 -31.54 -22.19
CA SER A 13 0.43 -32.61 -21.50
C SER A 13 0.27 -32.47 -19.99
N ALA A 14 -0.53 -33.36 -19.46
CA ALA A 14 -0.18 -34.60 -18.78
C ALA A 14 0.20 -34.40 -17.29
N PHE A 15 -0.73 -34.85 -16.46
CA PHE A 15 -0.65 -35.10 -15.02
C PHE A 15 0.55 -36.00 -14.66
N VAL A 16 1.26 -35.63 -13.60
CA VAL A 16 2.04 -36.57 -12.80
C VAL A 16 1.58 -36.46 -11.36
N THR A 17 0.83 -37.44 -10.93
CA THR A 17 0.51 -37.72 -9.52
C THR A 17 1.69 -38.48 -8.90
N ALA A 18 2.32 -37.92 -7.88
CA ALA A 18 3.22 -38.64 -7.00
C ALA A 18 2.56 -38.77 -5.62
N THR A 19 2.08 -39.96 -5.34
CA THR A 19 1.68 -40.40 -4.01
C THR A 19 2.92 -40.82 -3.24
N PHE A 20 3.14 -40.24 -2.06
CA PHE A 20 4.01 -40.82 -1.04
C PHE A 20 3.18 -41.19 0.19
N ALA A 21 3.10 -42.46 0.44
CA ALA A 21 2.55 -43.06 1.65
C ALA A 21 3.68 -43.41 2.64
N GLY A 22 3.36 -43.25 3.92
CA GLY A 22 3.99 -43.96 5.05
C GLY A 22 5.16 -43.22 5.72
N CYS A 23 5.25 -43.10 7.00
CA CYS A 23 4.95 -43.96 8.12
C CYS A 23 4.83 -43.17 9.42
N SER A 24 4.03 -43.71 10.29
CA SER A 24 3.82 -43.34 11.68
C SER A 24 5.09 -43.45 12.53
N ASN A 25 5.25 -42.52 13.48
CA ASN A 25 5.62 -42.89 14.84
C ASN A 25 5.05 -41.88 15.85
N SER A 26 4.40 -42.43 16.82
CA SER A 26 3.83 -41.79 17.98
C SER A 26 4.92 -41.27 18.92
N ASP A 27 4.78 -40.04 19.40
CA ASP A 27 5.08 -39.72 20.78
C ASP A 27 4.20 -38.57 21.26
N THR A 28 3.56 -38.85 22.36
CA THR A 28 2.60 -38.06 23.09
C THR A 28 3.30 -36.89 23.79
N GLN A 29 2.95 -35.63 23.47
CA GLN A 29 3.00 -34.58 24.47
C GLN A 29 1.87 -33.57 24.19
N THR A 30 0.96 -33.53 25.15
CA THR A 30 -0.07 -32.53 25.40
C THR A 30 0.53 -31.14 25.50
N ALA A 31 0.06 -30.22 24.64
CA ALA A 31 0.18 -28.80 24.89
C ALA A 31 -1.12 -28.11 24.46
N ASP A 32 -1.67 -27.36 25.37
CA ASP A 32 -2.97 -26.70 25.38
C ASP A 32 -3.24 -25.85 24.15
N GLU A 33 -4.39 -26.11 23.54
CA GLU A 33 -5.06 -25.23 22.59
C GLU A 33 -5.69 -24.08 23.37
N ALA A 34 -5.02 -22.93 23.38
CA ALA A 34 -5.63 -21.70 23.85
C ALA A 34 -6.54 -21.12 22.75
N THR A 35 -7.76 -21.62 22.71
CA THR A 35 -8.84 -21.01 21.92
C THR A 35 -9.24 -19.70 22.57
N VAL A 36 -8.80 -18.57 22.02
CA VAL A 36 -9.27 -17.25 22.41
C VAL A 36 -10.68 -17.06 21.86
N LYS A 37 -11.67 -17.34 22.67
CA LYS A 37 -13.06 -16.92 22.45
C LYS A 37 -13.17 -15.45 22.81
N ILE A 38 -13.30 -14.58 21.81
CA ILE A 38 -13.72 -13.20 22.03
C ILE A 38 -15.22 -13.22 22.32
N SER A 39 -15.56 -13.23 23.60
CA SER A 39 -16.93 -12.99 24.07
C SER A 39 -17.15 -11.48 24.18
N SER A 40 -18.02 -10.96 23.33
CA SER A 40 -18.63 -9.65 23.52
C SER A 40 -19.57 -9.71 24.73
N SER A 41 -19.15 -9.19 25.86
CA SER A 41 -20.04 -8.89 26.98
C SER A 41 -19.98 -7.39 27.26
N SER A 42 -21.06 -6.72 26.93
CA SER A 42 -21.39 -5.40 27.42
C SER A 42 -21.58 -5.47 28.94
N THR A 43 -20.72 -4.82 29.69
CA THR A 43 -20.99 -4.49 31.08
C THR A 43 -20.51 -3.07 31.35
N SER A 44 -21.49 -2.21 31.54
CA SER A 44 -21.35 -0.88 32.09
C SER A 44 -20.71 -0.95 33.49
N SER A 45 -19.58 -0.29 33.66
CA SER A 45 -19.18 0.21 34.99
C SER A 45 -18.38 1.48 34.81
N ASN A 46 -18.92 2.56 35.37
CA ASN A 46 -18.32 3.86 35.50
C ASN A 46 -16.93 3.76 36.14
N ALA A 47 -15.92 4.21 35.45
CA ALA A 47 -14.72 4.77 36.03
C ALA A 47 -14.31 5.93 35.11
N ASP A 48 -14.40 7.10 35.69
CA ASP A 48 -13.95 8.37 35.19
C ASP A 48 -12.43 8.29 34.99
N ASP A 49 -12.05 8.08 33.73
CA ASP A 49 -10.71 8.39 33.20
C ASP A 49 -10.93 9.02 31.82
N SER A 50 -11.20 10.31 31.85
CA SER A 50 -11.28 11.17 30.71
C SER A 50 -9.86 11.38 30.18
N SER A 51 -9.32 10.38 29.52
CA SER A 51 -8.05 10.45 28.83
C SER A 51 -8.25 11.07 27.43
N THR A 52 -7.75 12.20 27.28
CA THR A 52 -7.05 12.95 26.22
C THR A 52 -6.89 12.33 24.81
N ASP A 53 -7.32 11.10 24.55
CA ASP A 53 -7.19 10.45 23.23
C ASP A 53 -8.14 11.04 22.18
N ASP A 54 -9.25 11.64 22.59
CA ASP A 54 -10.20 12.26 21.66
C ASP A 54 -9.72 13.62 21.11
N GLU A 55 -8.75 14.25 21.75
CA GLU A 55 -8.17 15.51 21.27
C GLU A 55 -7.02 15.28 20.28
N MET A 56 -6.38 14.10 20.29
CA MET A 56 -5.24 13.79 19.42
C MET A 56 -5.68 13.40 18.02
N PHE A 57 -6.84 12.75 17.87
CA PHE A 57 -7.34 12.24 16.60
C PHE A 57 -8.62 12.94 16.18
N THR A 58 -8.63 13.50 14.97
CA THR A 58 -9.85 14.05 14.36
C THR A 58 -10.77 12.92 13.88
N ALA A 59 -12.02 13.25 13.56
CA ALA A 59 -12.96 12.27 13.01
C ALA A 59 -12.40 11.59 11.73
N ARG A 60 -11.67 12.33 10.90
CA ARG A 60 -11.03 11.82 9.68
C ARG A 60 -9.87 10.86 9.98
N ASP A 61 -9.17 11.03 11.09
CA ASP A 61 -8.10 10.11 11.50
C ASP A 61 -8.66 8.72 11.90
N LYS A 62 -9.94 8.70 12.31
CA LYS A 62 -10.66 7.49 12.71
C LYS A 62 -11.49 6.86 11.58
N GLU A 63 -11.52 7.48 10.40
CA GLU A 63 -12.27 7.01 9.25
C GLU A 63 -11.62 5.78 8.63
N ILE A 64 -12.36 4.68 8.64
CA ILE A 64 -11.94 3.40 8.06
C ILE A 64 -12.70 3.20 6.75
N GLY A 65 -11.98 2.82 5.70
CA GLY A 65 -12.56 2.59 4.38
C GLY A 65 -12.52 3.81 3.47
N TYR A 66 -12.94 3.61 2.25
CA TYR A 66 -12.99 4.61 1.18
C TYR A 66 -14.00 4.18 0.13
N ASP A 67 -14.55 5.15 -0.62
CA ASP A 67 -15.39 4.89 -1.78
C ASP A 67 -14.54 4.99 -3.04
N GLU A 68 -14.36 3.87 -3.76
CA GLU A 68 -13.54 3.82 -4.96
C GLU A 68 -14.03 4.78 -6.05
N SER A 69 -15.33 5.05 -6.10
CA SER A 69 -15.91 5.96 -7.10
C SER A 69 -15.55 7.43 -6.88
N GLU A 70 -15.09 7.77 -5.68
CA GLU A 70 -14.63 9.11 -5.30
C GLU A 70 -13.10 9.22 -5.30
N CYS A 71 -12.41 8.16 -5.66
CA CYS A 71 -10.95 8.12 -5.66
C CYS A 71 -10.37 8.47 -7.03
N GLU A 72 -9.27 9.21 -7.01
CA GLU A 72 -8.39 9.35 -8.16
C GLU A 72 -7.44 8.16 -8.26
N THR A 73 -6.95 7.87 -9.45
CA THR A 73 -6.04 6.75 -9.66
C THR A 73 -4.65 7.21 -10.08
N ILE A 74 -3.62 6.53 -9.53
CA ILE A 74 -2.23 6.65 -9.95
C ILE A 74 -1.72 5.26 -10.25
N THR A 75 -1.39 5.00 -11.52
CA THR A 75 -0.78 3.74 -11.92
C THR A 75 0.70 3.94 -12.17
N LEU A 76 1.53 3.29 -11.36
CA LEU A 76 2.97 3.38 -11.42
C LEU A 76 3.53 2.42 -12.48
N SER A 77 4.41 2.93 -13.31
CA SER A 77 5.14 2.14 -14.30
C SER A 77 6.41 2.88 -14.70
N ASP A 78 7.53 2.18 -14.82
CA ASP A 78 8.79 2.81 -15.22
C ASP A 78 8.63 3.58 -16.53
N ASN A 79 8.87 4.90 -16.50
CA ASN A 79 8.77 5.84 -17.62
C ASN A 79 7.36 5.97 -18.27
N ALA A 80 6.34 5.36 -17.70
CA ALA A 80 4.99 5.34 -18.27
C ALA A 80 3.88 5.39 -17.20
N SER A 81 4.15 5.93 -16.05
CA SER A 81 3.14 6.16 -15.00
C SER A 81 2.01 7.05 -15.51
N THR A 82 0.79 6.82 -15.00
CA THR A 82 -0.40 7.58 -15.39
C THR A 82 -1.20 7.98 -14.17
N SER A 83 -2.00 9.04 -14.31
CA SER A 83 -2.98 9.46 -13.31
C SER A 83 -4.28 9.88 -13.97
N SER A 84 -5.41 9.65 -13.28
CA SER A 84 -6.71 10.20 -13.67
C SER A 84 -6.76 11.71 -13.47
N LEU A 85 -6.02 12.25 -12.51
CA LEU A 85 -5.97 13.67 -12.20
C LEU A 85 -4.81 14.37 -12.92
N LYS A 86 -5.11 15.41 -13.67
CA LYS A 86 -4.11 16.15 -14.47
C LYS A 86 -3.13 16.98 -13.64
N SER A 87 -3.49 17.32 -12.41
CA SER A 87 -2.63 18.03 -11.47
C SER A 87 -1.52 17.17 -10.89
N VAL A 88 -1.65 15.84 -10.94
CA VAL A 88 -0.56 14.92 -10.60
C VAL A 88 0.53 15.07 -11.66
N LYS A 89 1.67 15.61 -11.25
CA LYS A 89 2.82 15.80 -12.14
C LYS A 89 3.63 14.51 -12.22
N ILE A 90 3.86 14.04 -13.44
CA ILE A 90 4.68 12.87 -13.72
C ILE A 90 5.91 13.32 -14.50
N ASP A 91 7.08 13.10 -13.94
CA ASP A 91 8.38 13.42 -14.55
C ASP A 91 9.26 12.16 -14.47
N GLY A 92 9.23 11.38 -15.55
CA GLY A 92 9.85 10.05 -15.57
C GLY A 92 9.28 9.15 -14.45
N ASN A 93 10.14 8.71 -13.53
CA ASN A 93 9.77 7.89 -12.39
C ASN A 93 9.50 8.70 -11.10
N THR A 94 9.40 10.01 -11.20
CA THR A 94 9.01 10.89 -10.09
C THR A 94 7.58 11.36 -10.28
N ILE A 95 6.72 11.03 -9.34
CA ILE A 95 5.31 11.39 -9.33
C ILE A 95 5.08 12.40 -8.21
N THR A 96 4.61 13.61 -8.53
CA THR A 96 4.31 14.62 -7.52
C THR A 96 2.81 14.82 -7.40
N VAL A 97 2.32 14.68 -6.17
CA VAL A 97 0.92 14.91 -5.78
C VAL A 97 0.89 16.17 -4.94
N SER A 98 0.09 17.16 -5.37
CA SER A 98 0.01 18.48 -4.74
C SER A 98 -1.41 18.91 -4.35
N GLU A 99 -2.44 18.15 -4.68
CA GLU A 99 -3.83 18.50 -4.38
C GLU A 99 -4.45 17.54 -3.35
N GLU A 100 -5.36 18.10 -2.55
CA GLU A 100 -6.18 17.32 -1.63
C GLU A 100 -6.97 16.25 -2.38
N GLY A 101 -7.06 15.05 -1.81
CA GLY A 101 -7.82 13.97 -2.39
C GLY A 101 -7.49 12.59 -1.83
N THR A 102 -8.25 11.61 -2.31
CA THR A 102 -7.97 10.20 -2.06
C THR A 102 -7.50 9.56 -3.37
N TYR A 103 -6.35 8.93 -3.33
CA TYR A 103 -5.68 8.36 -4.49
C TYR A 103 -5.47 6.86 -4.31
N ILE A 104 -6.01 6.05 -5.21
CA ILE A 104 -5.65 4.64 -5.30
C ILE A 104 -4.35 4.55 -6.10
N VAL A 105 -3.31 4.06 -5.44
CA VAL A 105 -1.98 3.95 -6.03
C VAL A 105 -1.67 2.48 -6.25
N SER A 106 -1.30 2.11 -7.47
CA SER A 106 -0.97 0.75 -7.85
C SER A 106 0.23 0.68 -8.78
N GLY A 107 0.83 -0.51 -8.96
CA GLY A 107 1.89 -0.73 -9.93
C GLY A 107 3.31 -0.66 -9.37
N THR A 108 4.29 -0.49 -10.25
CA THR A 108 5.70 -0.67 -9.89
C THR A 108 6.60 0.43 -10.43
N LEU A 109 7.49 0.94 -9.57
CA LEU A 109 8.67 1.71 -9.94
C LEU A 109 9.91 0.94 -9.49
N SER A 110 10.75 0.55 -10.41
CA SER A 110 12.02 -0.15 -10.12
C SER A 110 13.10 0.78 -9.58
N ASP A 111 13.00 2.07 -9.92
CA ASP A 111 13.79 3.16 -9.35
C ASP A 111 12.99 4.46 -9.48
N GLY A 112 12.27 4.84 -8.43
CA GLY A 112 11.40 6.01 -8.48
C GLY A 112 10.92 6.47 -7.13
N GLN A 113 10.05 7.48 -7.14
CA GLN A 113 9.60 8.16 -5.95
C GLN A 113 8.22 8.79 -6.15
N ILE A 114 7.40 8.80 -5.11
CA ILE A 114 6.23 9.66 -5.02
C ILE A 114 6.55 10.81 -4.05
N ILE A 115 6.35 12.04 -4.48
CA ILE A 115 6.54 13.23 -3.68
C ILE A 115 5.16 13.83 -3.36
N ILE A 116 4.89 14.10 -2.10
CA ILE A 116 3.75 14.87 -1.65
C ILE A 116 4.23 16.31 -1.39
N ASP A 117 3.75 17.25 -2.21
CA ASP A 117 4.12 18.66 -2.14
C ASP A 117 2.84 19.51 -2.28
N GLY A 118 1.92 19.31 -1.33
CA GLY A 118 0.64 20.01 -1.26
C GLY A 118 0.70 21.29 -0.43
N ASP A 119 -0.43 21.94 -0.27
CA ASP A 119 -0.54 23.09 0.62
C ASP A 119 -0.57 22.64 2.09
N LYS A 120 -0.21 23.53 3.01
CA LYS A 120 -0.16 23.26 4.46
C LYS A 120 -1.51 22.93 5.08
N ASN A 121 -2.61 23.15 4.39
CA ASN A 121 -3.95 22.85 4.84
C ASN A 121 -4.56 21.62 4.15
N GLU A 122 -3.87 21.06 3.17
CA GLU A 122 -4.39 19.95 2.40
C GLU A 122 -4.16 18.61 3.09
N LYS A 123 -5.14 17.73 2.93
CA LYS A 123 -5.12 16.37 3.45
C LYS A 123 -5.16 15.39 2.30
N ILE A 124 -4.11 14.63 2.16
CA ILE A 124 -3.94 13.65 1.09
C ILE A 124 -4.08 12.25 1.68
N ARG A 125 -4.84 11.39 1.01
CA ARG A 125 -4.95 9.98 1.38
C ARG A 125 -4.47 9.11 0.23
N PHE A 126 -3.56 8.19 0.52
CA PHE A 126 -3.15 7.12 -0.38
C PHE A 126 -3.77 5.80 0.04
N ILE A 127 -4.37 5.12 -0.92
CA ILE A 127 -4.79 3.72 -0.82
C ILE A 127 -3.76 2.92 -1.62
N LEU A 128 -2.88 2.19 -0.95
CA LEU A 128 -1.86 1.39 -1.62
C LEU A 128 -2.45 0.04 -2.03
N ASP A 129 -2.58 -0.16 -3.33
CA ASP A 129 -3.16 -1.36 -3.93
C ASP A 129 -2.14 -2.07 -4.85
N GLY A 130 -1.33 -2.93 -4.27
CA GLY A 130 -0.30 -3.67 -5.00
C GLY A 130 0.88 -2.81 -5.46
N VAL A 131 1.31 -1.87 -4.61
CA VAL A 131 2.41 -0.96 -4.91
C VAL A 131 3.75 -1.64 -4.66
N THR A 132 4.67 -1.48 -5.61
CA THR A 132 6.09 -1.77 -5.41
C THR A 132 6.91 -0.57 -5.84
N ILE A 133 7.56 0.09 -4.89
CA ILE A 133 8.48 1.20 -5.19
C ILE A 133 9.83 0.87 -4.58
N ASN A 134 10.84 0.90 -5.42
CA ASN A 134 12.22 0.93 -5.01
C ASN A 134 12.81 2.31 -5.34
N SER A 135 13.49 2.92 -4.38
CA SER A 135 14.20 4.19 -4.60
C SER A 135 15.68 4.01 -4.33
N ASN A 136 16.49 4.48 -5.27
CA ASN A 136 17.94 4.45 -5.13
C ASN A 136 18.52 5.73 -4.53
N THR A 137 17.73 6.79 -4.43
CA THR A 137 18.24 8.13 -4.08
C THR A 137 17.54 8.78 -2.89
N GLY A 138 16.40 8.26 -2.45
CA GLY A 138 15.63 8.87 -1.36
C GLY A 138 14.53 7.97 -0.85
N ALA A 139 13.56 8.56 -0.16
CA ALA A 139 12.38 7.87 0.30
C ALA A 139 11.48 7.47 -0.89
N PRO A 140 10.98 6.24 -0.99
CA PRO A 140 9.98 5.84 -1.97
C PRO A 140 8.72 6.70 -1.95
N ILE A 141 8.28 7.12 -0.77
CA ILE A 141 7.26 8.15 -0.58
C ILE A 141 7.88 9.26 0.26
N TYR A 142 8.00 10.45 -0.31
CA TYR A 142 8.57 11.60 0.34
C TYR A 142 7.51 12.67 0.59
N VAL A 143 7.22 12.94 1.86
CA VAL A 143 6.29 14.00 2.27
C VAL A 143 7.10 15.27 2.48
N LYS A 144 7.05 16.15 1.49
CA LYS A 144 7.72 17.44 1.54
C LYS A 144 6.86 18.49 2.23
N GLN A 145 5.58 18.57 1.88
CA GLN A 145 4.61 19.44 2.51
C GLN A 145 3.18 18.94 2.33
N THR A 146 2.42 18.89 3.41
CA THR A 146 0.95 18.74 3.47
C THR A 146 0.51 18.95 4.93
N ASP A 147 -0.78 19.10 5.23
CA ASP A 147 -1.29 19.05 6.60
C ASP A 147 -1.20 17.63 7.15
N LYS A 148 -1.77 16.67 6.41
CA LYS A 148 -1.74 15.25 6.78
C LYS A 148 -1.63 14.36 5.54
N LEU A 149 -0.82 13.31 5.64
CA LEU A 149 -0.86 12.18 4.74
C LEU A 149 -1.45 10.97 5.47
N PHE A 150 -2.56 10.43 4.94
CA PHE A 150 -3.13 9.16 5.38
C PHE A 150 -2.68 8.06 4.43
N ILE A 151 -2.24 6.94 4.98
CA ILE A 151 -1.89 5.75 4.19
C ILE A 151 -2.78 4.60 4.63
N THR A 152 -3.56 4.07 3.68
CA THR A 152 -4.40 2.89 3.85
C THR A 152 -3.89 1.80 2.91
N LEU A 153 -3.91 0.57 3.35
CA LEU A 153 -3.60 -0.59 2.51
C LEU A 153 -4.91 -1.16 1.99
N ALA A 154 -5.03 -1.35 0.68
CA ALA A 154 -6.18 -2.00 0.10
C ALA A 154 -6.28 -3.45 0.58
N GLU A 155 -7.49 -3.96 0.69
CA GLU A 155 -7.73 -5.33 1.16
C GLU A 155 -7.04 -6.34 0.24
N ASN A 156 -6.39 -7.34 0.85
CA ASN A 156 -5.64 -8.39 0.15
C ASN A 156 -4.47 -7.88 -0.74
N SER A 157 -4.09 -6.62 -0.65
CA SER A 157 -2.96 -6.06 -1.39
C SER A 157 -1.62 -6.44 -0.76
N LYS A 158 -0.58 -6.51 -1.59
CA LYS A 158 0.81 -6.63 -1.13
C LYS A 158 1.58 -5.40 -1.59
N ASN A 159 2.04 -4.62 -0.63
CA ASN A 159 2.75 -3.38 -0.90
C ASN A 159 4.20 -3.48 -0.41
N VAL A 160 5.13 -3.01 -1.23
CA VAL A 160 6.58 -3.07 -0.94
C VAL A 160 7.21 -1.73 -1.23
N LEU A 161 7.77 -1.11 -0.23
CA LEU A 161 8.53 0.13 -0.34
C LEU A 161 9.95 -0.12 0.15
N THR A 162 10.94 0.14 -0.69
CA THR A 162 12.35 -0.12 -0.37
C THR A 162 13.24 1.05 -0.78
N ASN A 163 14.29 1.26 -0.01
CA ASN A 163 15.43 2.06 -0.40
C ASN A 163 16.67 1.16 -0.44
N ASN A 164 17.36 1.14 -1.57
CA ASN A 164 18.51 0.25 -1.78
C ASN A 164 19.85 0.93 -1.55
N LYS A 165 19.86 2.24 -1.33
CA LYS A 165 21.11 3.03 -1.24
C LYS A 165 21.02 4.08 -0.16
N GLN A 166 22.01 4.95 -0.15
CA GLN A 166 22.05 6.08 0.77
C GLN A 166 20.94 7.09 0.42
N PHE A 167 20.32 7.61 1.45
CA PHE A 167 19.39 8.72 1.29
C PHE A 167 20.14 9.98 0.92
N THR A 168 19.59 10.73 -0.02
CA THR A 168 20.10 12.04 -0.41
C THR A 168 19.24 13.10 0.26
N ALA A 169 19.85 13.97 1.05
CA ALA A 169 19.12 15.07 1.68
C ALA A 169 18.53 16.02 0.62
N ASP A 170 17.33 16.55 0.88
CA ASP A 170 16.72 17.62 0.11
C ASP A 170 16.96 18.96 0.82
N GLY A 171 18.03 19.65 0.43
CA GLY A 171 18.49 20.82 1.13
C GLY A 171 18.92 20.51 2.57
N ASP A 172 18.31 21.19 3.54
CA ASP A 172 18.54 20.98 4.97
C ASP A 172 17.61 19.89 5.56
N ASN A 173 16.73 19.28 4.74
CA ASN A 173 15.81 18.25 5.19
C ASN A 173 16.50 16.89 5.24
N ASN A 174 16.35 16.22 6.35
CA ASN A 174 16.79 14.83 6.51
C ASN A 174 15.70 13.90 5.97
N VAL A 175 16.02 13.11 4.95
CA VAL A 175 15.11 12.17 4.27
C VAL A 175 15.62 10.74 4.40
N ASP A 176 15.83 10.29 5.62
CA ASP A 176 16.45 9.02 5.98
C ASP A 176 15.44 7.91 6.36
N ALA A 177 14.21 8.05 5.92
CA ALA A 177 13.14 7.07 6.10
C ALA A 177 12.56 6.60 4.76
N VAL A 178 11.78 5.52 4.79
CA VAL A 178 11.07 4.99 3.60
C VAL A 178 9.80 5.80 3.33
N ILE A 179 9.22 6.37 4.36
CA ILE A 179 8.08 7.31 4.33
C ILE A 179 8.36 8.41 5.33
#